data_2f10d11b3a83309fc396ba6955575626
#
_entry.id   2f10d11b3a83309fc396ba6955575626
#
_cell.length_a   1.000
_cell.length_b   1.000
_cell.length_c   1.000
_cell.angle_alpha   90.00
_cell.angle_beta   90.00
_cell.angle_gamma   90.00
#
_symmetry.space_group_name_H-M   'P 1'
#
loop_
_entity.id
_entity.type
_entity.pdbx_description
1 polymer ?
#
loop_
_entity_poly.entity_id
_entity_poly.type
_entity_poly.pdbx_seq_one_letter_code
_entity_poly.pdbx_strand_id
1 'polypeptide(L)'
;VPSQFVYEYLEGHYVDLLRKVLTRVFGQGIQLTYRVMVDQENHLSQDLEQDTIEDVASQRPTARANQSPTVLDTVPQDLDSQLDPHKSFSNYVEGDSNKLPRSIGLSIAEHPNTTQFNPMFIYGPSGCGKTHLINAIGLKAKQLYPQKRVLYVSARLFQVQYTDSVRQNTTNDFINFYQTIDVLIVDDIQEWVTATKTQDTFFHIFNHLFRNGKRIILASDRPPVDLKGMNDRLLTRFSCGLIAELEKPNVQLCVDILHSKIKRDGLNIPEDVVRFIAETANGSVRDLQGVINSLLAYSVVYNSNIDMRLAERVIKRAVKID
;
A
#
# COMPACT_ATOMS: atom_id res chain seq x y z
N VAL A 1 2.15 18.79 17.23
CA VAL A 1 1.24 17.65 17.48
C VAL A 1 2.03 16.48 18.06
N PRO A 2 1.44 15.69 18.98
CA PRO A 2 2.18 14.69 19.75
C PRO A 2 2.53 13.42 18.96
N SER A 3 1.92 13.18 17.82
CA SER A 3 2.26 12.03 16.97
C SER A 3 1.84 12.25 15.51
N GLN A 4 2.43 11.46 14.61
CA GLN A 4 2.07 11.42 13.19
C GLN A 4 0.59 11.10 12.97
N PHE A 5 0.01 10.22 13.77
CA PHE A 5 -1.41 9.88 13.70
C PHE A 5 -2.33 11.08 13.99
N VAL A 6 -1.99 11.89 15.00
CA VAL A 6 -2.76 13.10 15.32
C VAL A 6 -2.65 14.13 14.19
N TYR A 7 -1.49 14.22 13.55
CA TYR A 7 -1.30 15.05 12.37
C TYR A 7 -2.21 14.60 11.22
N GLU A 8 -2.15 13.32 10.83
CA GLU A 8 -2.96 12.75 9.74
C GLU A 8 -4.48 12.86 10.03
N TYR A 9 -4.87 12.66 11.28
CA TYR A 9 -6.27 12.81 11.70
C TYR A 9 -6.75 14.26 11.60
N LEU A 10 -5.94 15.23 12.05
CA LEU A 10 -6.26 16.64 11.97
C LEU A 10 -6.31 17.11 10.51
N GLU A 11 -5.38 16.69 9.69
CA GLU A 11 -5.33 17.03 8.28
C GLU A 11 -6.48 16.40 7.49
N GLY A 12 -6.83 15.15 7.76
CA GLY A 12 -7.93 14.47 7.07
C GLY A 12 -9.34 14.98 7.44
N HIS A 13 -9.53 15.48 8.68
CA HIS A 13 -10.88 15.78 9.16
C HIS A 13 -11.12 17.25 9.50
N TYR A 14 -10.07 18.02 9.77
CA TYR A 14 -10.20 19.38 10.31
C TYR A 14 -9.50 20.48 9.51
N VAL A 15 -8.81 20.16 8.41
CA VAL A 15 -8.09 21.14 7.58
C VAL A 15 -8.99 22.28 7.14
N ASP A 16 -10.19 21.98 6.64
CA ASP A 16 -11.12 23.01 6.16
C ASP A 16 -11.66 23.88 7.30
N LEU A 17 -11.90 23.27 8.45
CA LEU A 17 -12.32 24.00 9.65
C LEU A 17 -11.21 24.91 10.17
N LEU A 18 -10.00 24.36 10.29
CA LEU A 18 -8.81 25.11 10.72
C LEU A 18 -8.51 26.26 9.75
N ARG A 19 -8.56 26.01 8.45
CA ARG A 19 -8.39 27.07 7.43
C ARG A 19 -9.41 28.18 7.58
N LYS A 20 -10.69 27.86 7.73
CA LYS A 20 -11.76 28.83 7.92
C LYS A 20 -11.58 29.67 9.19
N VAL A 21 -11.25 29.02 10.30
CA VAL A 21 -11.05 29.69 11.59
C VAL A 21 -9.81 30.57 11.55
N LEU A 22 -8.69 30.08 11.04
CA LEU A 22 -7.44 30.84 10.95
C LEU A 22 -7.56 32.04 10.00
N THR A 23 -8.18 31.86 8.84
CA THR A 23 -8.44 32.96 7.90
C THR A 23 -9.35 34.03 8.52
N ARG A 24 -10.32 33.63 9.36
CA ARG A 24 -11.23 34.56 10.04
C ARG A 24 -10.54 35.35 11.15
N VAL A 25 -9.61 34.73 11.87
CA VAL A 25 -8.94 35.35 13.02
C VAL A 25 -7.71 36.20 12.62
N PHE A 26 -6.96 35.72 11.64
CA PHE A 26 -5.65 36.27 11.29
C PHE A 26 -5.56 36.87 9.87
N GLY A 27 -6.60 36.73 9.03
CA GLY A 27 -6.63 37.26 7.66
C GLY A 27 -6.14 36.24 6.60
N GLN A 28 -6.09 36.72 5.33
CA GLN A 28 -5.63 35.88 4.20
C GLN A 28 -4.11 35.81 4.13
N GLY A 29 -3.55 34.64 3.78
CA GLY A 29 -2.11 34.45 3.58
C GLY A 29 -1.39 33.68 4.69
N ILE A 30 -2.13 33.03 5.60
CA ILE A 30 -1.54 32.25 6.70
C ILE A 30 -1.17 30.86 6.19
N GLN A 31 0.08 30.46 6.44
CA GLN A 31 0.56 29.10 6.30
C GLN A 31 0.47 28.37 7.65
N LEU A 32 -0.16 27.20 7.67
CA LEU A 32 -0.23 26.35 8.84
C LEU A 32 0.86 25.29 8.74
N THR A 33 1.83 25.33 9.65
CA THR A 33 2.91 24.35 9.73
C THR A 33 2.74 23.52 10.98
N TYR A 34 2.71 22.20 10.84
CA TYR A 34 2.69 21.27 11.96
C TYR A 34 4.10 20.78 12.26
N ARG A 35 4.48 20.75 13.53
CA ARG A 35 5.69 20.08 13.98
C ARG A 35 5.29 18.91 14.88
N VAL A 36 5.68 17.71 14.50
CA VAL A 36 5.54 16.53 15.36
C VAL A 36 6.65 16.58 16.38
N MET A 37 6.29 16.77 17.65
CA MET A 37 7.24 16.75 18.77
C MET A 37 7.11 15.41 19.46
N VAL A 38 8.13 14.58 19.31
CA VAL A 38 8.30 13.38 20.12
C VAL A 38 9.15 13.77 21.32
N ASP A 39 8.53 13.79 22.49
CA ASP A 39 9.25 13.98 23.75
C ASP A 39 10.06 12.73 24.02
N GLN A 40 11.34 12.74 23.70
CA GLN A 40 12.48 12.16 24.42
C GLN A 40 13.74 12.13 23.54
N GLU A 41 14.82 12.65 24.08
CA GLU A 41 16.25 12.38 23.88
C GLU A 41 16.68 11.57 22.63
N ASN A 42 16.36 12.07 21.44
CA ASN A 42 17.15 11.79 20.24
C ASN A 42 16.73 12.78 19.14
N HIS A 43 17.63 13.71 18.84
CA HIS A 43 17.51 14.69 17.79
C HIS A 43 17.40 14.01 16.43
N LEU A 44 16.19 13.92 15.88
CA LEU A 44 15.95 13.79 14.46
C LEU A 44 14.73 14.64 14.12
N SER A 45 14.98 15.92 13.88
CA SER A 45 14.04 16.80 13.22
C SER A 45 14.02 16.43 11.75
N GLN A 46 12.95 15.82 11.28
CA GLN A 46 12.66 15.77 9.85
C GLN A 46 11.84 17.02 9.50
N ASP A 47 12.50 17.97 8.87
CA ASP A 47 11.82 19.06 8.19
C ASP A 47 11.15 18.49 6.94
N LEU A 48 9.82 18.43 6.95
CA LEU A 48 9.04 18.12 5.75
C LEU A 48 9.05 19.37 4.87
N GLU A 49 9.76 19.31 3.76
CA GLU A 49 9.76 20.35 2.74
C GLU A 49 8.35 20.53 2.14
N GLN A 50 7.97 21.78 1.99
CA GLN A 50 6.67 22.24 1.51
C GLN A 50 6.59 22.12 0.00
N ASP A 51 5.57 21.42 -0.50
CA ASP A 51 5.11 21.61 -1.88
C ASP A 51 4.26 22.90 -1.95
N THR A 52 4.82 23.91 -2.58
CA THR A 52 4.15 25.17 -2.92
C THR A 52 3.22 24.92 -4.11
N ILE A 53 1.92 25.01 -3.90
CA ILE A 53 0.95 25.10 -4.99
C ILE A 53 0.90 26.56 -5.43
N GLU A 54 1.52 26.88 -6.56
CA GLU A 54 1.30 28.15 -7.25
C GLU A 54 0.01 28.08 -8.08
N ASP A 55 -0.88 29.04 -7.82
CA ASP A 55 -2.05 29.36 -8.62
C ASP A 55 -1.61 29.83 -10.03
N VAL A 56 -1.93 29.03 -11.06
CA VAL A 56 -1.88 29.51 -12.44
C VAL A 56 -3.29 29.71 -12.94
N ALA A 57 -3.78 30.93 -12.81
CA ALA A 57 -4.95 31.40 -13.52
C ALA A 57 -4.55 32.07 -14.83
N SER A 58 -5.19 31.60 -15.91
CA SER A 58 -5.47 32.34 -17.15
C SER A 58 -4.30 32.70 -18.07
N GLN A 59 -4.19 31.95 -19.17
CA GLN A 59 -4.06 32.55 -20.50
C GLN A 59 -4.35 31.50 -21.61
N ARG A 60 -5.38 31.76 -22.41
CA ARG A 60 -5.63 31.08 -23.68
C ARG A 60 -4.68 31.61 -24.74
N PRO A 61 -4.10 30.79 -25.60
CA PRO A 61 -3.62 31.22 -26.89
C PRO A 61 -4.49 30.67 -28.04
N THR A 62 -4.77 31.59 -28.95
CA THR A 62 -5.39 31.45 -30.24
C THR A 62 -4.60 30.53 -31.19
N ALA A 63 -5.36 29.84 -32.04
CA ALA A 63 -4.90 28.94 -33.09
C ALA A 63 -3.88 29.56 -34.06
N ARG A 64 -2.87 28.76 -34.45
CA ARG A 64 -2.23 28.82 -35.76
C ARG A 64 -1.74 27.42 -36.20
N ALA A 65 -1.93 27.22 -37.49
CA ALA A 65 -1.86 25.97 -38.24
C ALA A 65 -0.45 25.46 -38.58
N ASN A 66 -0.40 24.11 -38.80
CA ASN A 66 0.50 23.36 -39.66
C ASN A 66 2.02 23.45 -39.41
N GLN A 67 2.54 22.46 -38.73
CA GLN A 67 3.84 21.86 -39.06
C GLN A 67 3.82 20.37 -38.73
N SER A 68 4.37 19.55 -39.62
CA SER A 68 4.47 18.10 -39.54
C SER A 68 5.17 17.63 -38.25
N PRO A 69 4.76 16.48 -37.66
CA PRO A 69 5.38 16.03 -36.41
C PRO A 69 6.78 15.50 -36.68
N THR A 70 7.78 16.27 -36.31
CA THR A 70 9.11 15.78 -35.99
C THR A 70 8.97 14.86 -34.78
N VAL A 71 9.58 13.68 -34.87
CA VAL A 71 9.67 12.72 -33.74
C VAL A 71 10.39 13.43 -32.59
N LEU A 72 9.62 14.05 -31.70
CA LEU A 72 10.10 14.57 -30.43
C LEU A 72 10.08 13.39 -29.47
N ASP A 73 11.24 13.10 -28.90
CA ASP A 73 11.40 12.27 -27.72
C ASP A 73 10.34 12.65 -26.67
N THR A 74 9.27 11.86 -26.60
CA THR A 74 8.27 12.00 -25.55
C THR A 74 8.96 11.60 -24.25
N VAL A 75 9.27 12.58 -23.40
CA VAL A 75 9.59 12.36 -22.01
C VAL A 75 8.48 11.45 -21.46
N PRO A 76 8.82 10.29 -20.87
CA PRO A 76 7.81 9.39 -20.33
C PRO A 76 7.00 10.16 -19.29
N GLN A 77 5.69 10.36 -19.53
CA GLN A 77 4.81 10.87 -18.50
C GLN A 77 4.99 9.98 -17.27
N ASP A 78 5.31 10.59 -16.12
CA ASP A 78 5.55 9.87 -14.88
C ASP A 78 4.28 9.07 -14.55
N LEU A 79 4.39 7.73 -14.59
CA LEU A 79 3.28 6.84 -14.31
C LEU A 79 2.96 6.92 -12.82
N ASP A 80 1.74 7.32 -12.46
CA ASP A 80 1.26 7.13 -11.09
C ASP A 80 1.24 5.64 -10.77
N SER A 81 2.17 5.24 -9.92
CA SER A 81 2.38 3.84 -9.57
C SER A 81 1.30 3.24 -8.68
N GLN A 82 0.38 4.07 -8.12
CA GLN A 82 -0.67 3.66 -7.17
C GLN A 82 -0.13 2.93 -5.92
N LEU A 83 1.16 3.09 -5.63
CA LEU A 83 1.81 2.50 -4.46
C LEU A 83 1.54 3.35 -3.21
N ASP A 84 1.28 2.69 -2.10
CA ASP A 84 1.13 3.34 -0.80
C ASP A 84 2.51 3.61 -0.17
N PRO A 85 2.94 4.87 -0.04
CA PRO A 85 4.25 5.21 0.49
C PRO A 85 4.47 4.77 1.94
N HIS A 86 3.40 4.55 2.68
CA HIS A 86 3.45 4.09 4.07
C HIS A 86 3.67 2.57 4.21
N LYS A 87 3.70 1.82 3.11
CA LYS A 87 3.90 0.36 3.10
C LYS A 87 5.25 -0.03 2.51
N SER A 88 6.34 0.31 3.20
CA SER A 88 7.70 0.05 2.77
C SER A 88 8.36 -1.11 3.54
N PHE A 89 9.52 -1.57 3.09
CA PHE A 89 10.32 -2.57 3.84
C PHE A 89 10.83 -2.04 5.18
N SER A 90 10.97 -0.71 5.35
CA SER A 90 11.47 -0.13 6.60
C SER A 90 10.50 -0.31 7.77
N ASN A 91 9.22 -0.43 7.48
CA ASN A 91 8.17 -0.66 8.49
C ASN A 91 7.47 -2.02 8.34
N TYR A 92 8.02 -2.91 7.52
CA TYR A 92 7.60 -4.30 7.41
C TYR A 92 8.44 -5.17 8.34
N VAL A 93 7.89 -5.51 9.51
CA VAL A 93 8.60 -6.28 10.53
C VAL A 93 8.81 -7.71 10.06
N GLU A 94 10.07 -8.20 10.15
CA GLU A 94 10.41 -9.58 9.80
C GLU A 94 10.16 -10.51 10.98
N GLY A 95 9.60 -11.70 10.68
CA GLY A 95 9.43 -12.80 11.62
C GLY A 95 9.42 -14.12 10.86
N ASP A 96 9.36 -15.24 11.56
CA ASP A 96 9.44 -16.57 10.93
C ASP A 96 8.37 -16.81 9.88
N SER A 97 7.13 -16.34 10.14
CA SER A 97 5.97 -16.53 9.26
C SER A 97 6.04 -15.74 7.93
N ASN A 98 6.91 -14.74 7.82
CA ASN A 98 7.02 -13.89 6.62
C ASN A 98 8.45 -13.78 6.06
N LYS A 99 9.43 -14.43 6.67
CA LYS A 99 10.85 -14.32 6.33
C LYS A 99 11.14 -14.69 4.88
N LEU A 100 10.62 -15.83 4.42
CA LEU A 100 10.85 -16.31 3.06
C LEU A 100 10.27 -15.35 2.00
N PRO A 101 8.94 -15.01 2.02
CA PRO A 101 8.36 -14.11 1.02
C PRO A 101 8.96 -12.70 1.11
N ARG A 102 9.35 -12.21 2.29
CA ARG A 102 10.02 -10.93 2.46
C ARG A 102 11.41 -10.92 1.82
N SER A 103 12.23 -11.92 2.11
CA SER A 103 13.61 -12.01 1.58
C SER A 103 13.61 -12.11 0.05
N ILE A 104 12.73 -12.94 -0.52
CA ILE A 104 12.60 -13.07 -1.98
C ILE A 104 12.02 -11.78 -2.58
N GLY A 105 11.02 -11.18 -1.94
CA GLY A 105 10.47 -9.90 -2.37
C GLY A 105 11.52 -8.79 -2.43
N LEU A 106 12.42 -8.73 -1.44
CA LEU A 106 13.54 -7.77 -1.45
C LEU A 106 14.50 -8.06 -2.61
N SER A 107 14.89 -9.32 -2.82
CA SER A 107 15.73 -9.74 -3.94
C SER A 107 15.09 -9.38 -5.31
N ILE A 108 13.78 -9.57 -5.46
CA ILE A 108 13.05 -9.17 -6.67
C ILE A 108 13.10 -7.65 -6.88
N ALA A 109 12.94 -6.86 -5.83
CA ALA A 109 13.01 -5.41 -5.92
C ALA A 109 14.42 -4.91 -6.30
N GLU A 110 15.45 -5.59 -5.81
CA GLU A 110 16.86 -5.27 -6.12
C GLU A 110 17.27 -5.74 -7.53
N HIS A 111 16.69 -6.82 -8.02
CA HIS A 111 17.03 -7.42 -9.32
C HIS A 111 15.78 -7.68 -10.17
N PRO A 112 15.03 -6.66 -10.58
CA PRO A 112 13.73 -6.84 -11.25
C PRO A 112 13.82 -7.44 -12.65
N ASN A 113 15.01 -7.50 -13.24
CA ASN A 113 15.25 -8.07 -14.58
C ASN A 113 15.57 -9.58 -14.55
N THR A 114 15.74 -10.17 -13.38
CA THR A 114 15.99 -11.62 -13.28
C THR A 114 14.71 -12.38 -13.60
N THR A 115 14.84 -13.52 -14.27
CA THR A 115 13.70 -14.41 -14.57
C THR A 115 13.33 -15.32 -13.40
N GLN A 116 14.20 -15.41 -12.38
CA GLN A 116 13.93 -16.19 -11.20
C GLN A 116 12.71 -15.66 -10.45
N PHE A 117 11.89 -16.58 -9.92
CA PHE A 117 10.70 -16.24 -9.14
C PHE A 117 9.69 -15.35 -9.87
N ASN A 118 9.54 -15.54 -11.20
CA ASN A 118 8.55 -14.82 -12.00
C ASN A 118 7.51 -15.78 -12.60
N PRO A 119 6.23 -15.59 -12.34
CA PRO A 119 5.64 -14.64 -11.41
C PRO A 119 5.96 -14.97 -9.94
N MET A 120 5.86 -13.97 -9.06
CA MET A 120 5.78 -14.19 -7.62
C MET A 120 4.31 -14.16 -7.20
N PHE A 121 3.83 -15.27 -6.68
CA PHE A 121 2.47 -15.42 -6.18
C PHE A 121 2.49 -15.51 -4.65
N ILE A 122 1.94 -14.51 -3.98
CA ILE A 122 1.88 -14.43 -2.52
C ILE A 122 0.46 -14.74 -2.08
N TYR A 123 0.31 -15.69 -1.17
CA TYR A 123 -1.01 -15.98 -0.62
C TYR A 123 -0.96 -16.08 0.91
N GLY A 124 -2.11 -16.01 1.54
CA GLY A 124 -2.26 -16.16 2.97
C GLY A 124 -3.55 -15.51 3.49
N PRO A 125 -3.89 -15.73 4.75
CA PRO A 125 -5.14 -15.23 5.33
C PRO A 125 -5.25 -13.72 5.28
N SER A 126 -6.46 -13.20 5.45
CA SER A 126 -6.69 -11.76 5.50
C SER A 126 -5.92 -11.13 6.66
N GLY A 127 -5.30 -9.97 6.41
CA GLY A 127 -4.58 -9.22 7.44
C GLY A 127 -3.19 -9.74 7.82
N CYS A 128 -2.62 -10.74 7.11
CA CYS A 128 -1.24 -11.23 7.37
C CYS A 128 -0.13 -10.35 6.79
N GLY A 129 -0.46 -9.27 6.04
CA GLY A 129 0.54 -8.33 5.51
C GLY A 129 0.85 -8.47 4.03
N LYS A 130 0.06 -9.19 3.21
CA LYS A 130 0.26 -9.35 1.75
C LYS A 130 0.35 -8.01 1.03
N THR A 131 -0.68 -7.18 1.15
CA THR A 131 -0.72 -5.85 0.52
C THR A 131 0.46 -4.97 0.92
N HIS A 132 0.92 -5.05 2.18
CA HIS A 132 2.09 -4.33 2.64
C HIS A 132 3.35 -4.83 1.92
N LEU A 133 3.57 -6.14 1.89
CA LEU A 133 4.75 -6.70 1.25
C LEU A 133 4.85 -6.36 -0.24
N ILE A 134 3.76 -6.53 -1.00
CA ILE A 134 3.79 -6.23 -2.45
C ILE A 134 3.98 -4.73 -2.73
N ASN A 135 3.43 -3.84 -1.89
CA ASN A 135 3.73 -2.41 -1.97
C ASN A 135 5.20 -2.12 -1.64
N ALA A 136 5.75 -2.75 -0.60
CA ALA A 136 7.15 -2.58 -0.22
C ALA A 136 8.10 -3.00 -1.36
N ILE A 137 7.79 -4.10 -2.06
CA ILE A 137 8.54 -4.54 -3.24
C ILE A 137 8.47 -3.48 -4.35
N GLY A 138 7.28 -2.97 -4.66
CA GLY A 138 7.08 -1.95 -5.68
C GLY A 138 7.80 -0.64 -5.36
N LEU A 139 7.67 -0.13 -4.13
CA LEU A 139 8.36 1.07 -3.67
C LEU A 139 9.88 0.93 -3.77
N LYS A 140 10.42 -0.20 -3.31
CA LYS A 140 11.85 -0.46 -3.36
C LYS A 140 12.35 -0.57 -4.80
N ALA A 141 11.62 -1.24 -5.69
CA ALA A 141 11.94 -1.32 -7.10
C ALA A 141 11.93 0.06 -7.77
N LYS A 142 10.92 0.91 -7.50
CA LYS A 142 10.83 2.27 -8.03
C LYS A 142 11.95 3.16 -7.48
N GLN A 143 12.32 3.01 -6.21
CA GLN A 143 13.44 3.73 -5.59
C GLN A 143 14.77 3.40 -6.24
N LEU A 144 15.05 2.12 -6.52
CA LEU A 144 16.30 1.67 -7.13
C LEU A 144 16.35 1.91 -8.65
N TYR A 145 15.19 1.86 -9.31
CA TYR A 145 15.06 1.98 -10.76
C TYR A 145 13.94 2.97 -11.13
N PRO A 146 14.16 4.29 -10.94
CA PRO A 146 13.14 5.32 -11.18
C PRO A 146 12.56 5.31 -12.60
N GLN A 147 13.36 4.88 -13.59
CA GLN A 147 12.96 4.77 -15.00
C GLN A 147 11.99 3.62 -15.28
N LYS A 148 11.86 2.65 -14.36
CA LYS A 148 10.94 1.52 -14.55
C LYS A 148 9.50 1.92 -14.26
N ARG A 149 8.63 1.45 -15.13
CA ARG A 149 7.18 1.62 -14.97
C ARG A 149 6.66 0.57 -13.99
N VAL A 150 6.51 0.96 -12.73
CA VAL A 150 5.97 0.11 -11.66
C VAL A 150 4.52 0.49 -11.42
N LEU A 151 3.61 -0.48 -11.49
CA LEU A 151 2.18 -0.27 -11.27
C LEU A 151 1.63 -1.27 -10.26
N TYR A 152 0.98 -0.74 -9.23
CA TYR A 152 0.11 -1.50 -8.32
C TYR A 152 -1.35 -1.31 -8.74
N VAL A 153 -2.11 -2.39 -8.76
CA VAL A 153 -3.55 -2.36 -9.03
C VAL A 153 -4.24 -3.46 -8.22
N SER A 154 -5.40 -3.17 -7.63
CA SER A 154 -6.26 -4.23 -7.10
C SER A 154 -7.00 -4.93 -8.25
N ALA A 155 -7.29 -6.22 -8.10
CA ALA A 155 -8.05 -6.99 -9.08
C ALA A 155 -9.41 -6.32 -9.40
N ARG A 156 -10.06 -5.76 -8.38
CA ARG A 156 -11.30 -5.00 -8.55
C ARG A 156 -11.12 -3.77 -9.43
N LEU A 157 -10.09 -2.96 -9.16
CA LEU A 157 -9.84 -1.75 -9.96
C LEU A 157 -9.50 -2.10 -11.41
N PHE A 158 -8.67 -3.13 -11.62
CA PHE A 158 -8.38 -3.65 -12.96
C PHE A 158 -9.67 -4.05 -13.70
N GLN A 159 -10.58 -4.76 -13.03
CA GLN A 159 -11.86 -5.16 -13.61
C GLN A 159 -12.75 -3.96 -13.97
N VAL A 160 -12.79 -2.94 -13.11
CA VAL A 160 -13.54 -1.69 -13.40
C VAL A 160 -12.95 -1.00 -14.61
N GLN A 161 -11.65 -0.76 -14.65
CA GLN A 161 -10.96 -0.13 -15.78
C GLN A 161 -11.16 -0.92 -17.09
N TYR A 162 -11.08 -2.25 -17.04
CA TYR A 162 -11.38 -3.10 -18.20
C TYR A 162 -12.83 -2.92 -18.66
N THR A 163 -13.79 -2.97 -17.75
CA THR A 163 -15.22 -2.82 -18.09
C THR A 163 -15.50 -1.46 -18.71
N ASP A 164 -14.90 -0.40 -18.21
CA ASP A 164 -15.04 0.95 -18.74
C ASP A 164 -14.39 1.06 -20.13
N SER A 165 -13.24 0.43 -20.36
CA SER A 165 -12.60 0.38 -21.68
C SER A 165 -13.46 -0.33 -22.72
N VAL A 166 -14.18 -1.40 -22.31
CA VAL A 166 -15.14 -2.08 -23.19
C VAL A 166 -16.31 -1.17 -23.54
N ARG A 167 -16.88 -0.44 -22.57
CA ARG A 167 -17.98 0.51 -22.80
C ARG A 167 -17.59 1.65 -23.72
N GLN A 168 -16.33 2.09 -23.64
CA GLN A 168 -15.79 3.19 -24.44
C GLN A 168 -15.16 2.75 -25.76
N ASN A 169 -15.16 1.44 -26.08
CA ASN A 169 -14.46 0.85 -27.24
C ASN A 169 -12.94 1.14 -27.26
N THR A 170 -12.30 1.27 -26.10
CA THR A 170 -10.85 1.55 -25.94
C THR A 170 -10.08 0.36 -25.36
N THR A 171 -10.60 -0.86 -25.53
CA THR A 171 -9.98 -2.07 -24.95
C THR A 171 -8.54 -2.29 -25.42
N ASN A 172 -8.23 -1.93 -26.68
CA ASN A 172 -6.88 -2.03 -27.20
C ASN A 172 -5.91 -1.09 -26.47
N ASP A 173 -6.34 0.15 -26.17
CA ASP A 173 -5.54 1.12 -25.44
C ASP A 173 -5.29 0.66 -24.00
N PHE A 174 -6.30 0.08 -23.36
CA PHE A 174 -6.19 -0.55 -22.06
C PHE A 174 -5.15 -1.68 -22.05
N ILE A 175 -5.21 -2.60 -23.00
CA ILE A 175 -4.25 -3.70 -23.11
C ILE A 175 -2.85 -3.15 -23.38
N ASN A 176 -2.70 -2.23 -24.33
CA ASN A 176 -1.43 -1.62 -24.69
C ASN A 176 -0.80 -0.90 -23.48
N PHE A 177 -1.59 -0.16 -22.69
CA PHE A 177 -1.14 0.49 -21.47
C PHE A 177 -0.49 -0.52 -20.50
N TYR A 178 -1.21 -1.61 -20.17
CA TYR A 178 -0.68 -2.62 -19.25
C TYR A 178 0.55 -3.35 -19.80
N GLN A 179 0.66 -3.50 -21.12
CA GLN A 179 1.82 -4.12 -21.77
C GLN A 179 3.09 -3.28 -21.68
N THR A 180 2.99 -1.98 -21.40
CA THR A 180 4.15 -1.09 -21.20
C THR A 180 4.76 -1.17 -19.81
N ILE A 181 4.11 -1.86 -18.86
CA ILE A 181 4.53 -1.93 -17.47
C ILE A 181 5.76 -2.84 -17.31
N ASP A 182 6.74 -2.42 -16.50
CA ASP A 182 7.93 -3.22 -16.21
C ASP A 182 7.75 -4.13 -14.98
N VAL A 183 7.02 -3.63 -13.97
CA VAL A 183 6.71 -4.36 -12.75
C VAL A 183 5.21 -4.20 -12.48
N LEU A 184 4.45 -5.24 -12.77
CA LEU A 184 3.01 -5.27 -12.52
C LEU A 184 2.73 -6.00 -11.21
N ILE A 185 2.03 -5.31 -10.30
CA ILE A 185 1.62 -5.83 -9.00
C ILE A 185 0.10 -5.86 -8.97
N VAL A 186 -0.49 -7.04 -8.79
CA VAL A 186 -1.95 -7.21 -8.71
C VAL A 186 -2.33 -7.81 -7.38
N ASP A 187 -3.16 -7.10 -6.64
CA ASP A 187 -3.65 -7.52 -5.33
C ASP A 187 -5.07 -8.09 -5.41
N ASP A 188 -5.37 -9.02 -4.50
CA ASP A 188 -6.69 -9.63 -4.30
C ASP A 188 -7.26 -10.31 -5.57
N ILE A 189 -6.42 -11.08 -6.30
CA ILE A 189 -6.84 -11.73 -7.56
C ILE A 189 -7.99 -12.74 -7.41
N GLN A 190 -8.30 -13.21 -6.20
CA GLN A 190 -9.47 -14.04 -5.95
C GLN A 190 -10.80 -13.35 -6.33
N GLU A 191 -10.81 -12.02 -6.44
CA GLU A 191 -12.00 -11.27 -6.87
C GLU A 191 -12.38 -11.53 -8.33
N TRP A 192 -11.45 -12.06 -9.15
CA TRP A 192 -11.74 -12.40 -10.56
C TRP A 192 -12.37 -13.78 -10.77
N VAL A 193 -12.55 -14.59 -9.74
CA VAL A 193 -13.04 -15.98 -9.87
C VAL A 193 -14.30 -16.10 -10.73
N THR A 194 -15.18 -15.10 -10.73
CA THR A 194 -16.40 -15.09 -11.56
C THR A 194 -16.31 -14.20 -12.80
N ALA A 195 -15.19 -13.51 -13.02
CA ALA A 195 -15.02 -12.48 -14.05
C ALA A 195 -14.30 -13.02 -15.30
N THR A 196 -14.87 -13.97 -16.00
CA THR A 196 -14.23 -14.72 -17.12
C THR A 196 -13.59 -13.82 -18.17
N LYS A 197 -14.30 -12.77 -18.64
CA LYS A 197 -13.75 -11.83 -19.65
C LYS A 197 -12.54 -11.05 -19.13
N THR A 198 -12.53 -10.69 -17.86
CA THR A 198 -11.39 -10.04 -17.20
C THR A 198 -10.21 -11.00 -17.13
N GLN A 199 -10.47 -12.26 -16.78
CA GLN A 199 -9.44 -13.30 -16.74
C GLN A 199 -8.80 -13.52 -18.12
N ASP A 200 -9.59 -13.59 -19.20
CA ASP A 200 -9.08 -13.76 -20.57
C ASP A 200 -8.20 -12.56 -20.97
N THR A 201 -8.64 -11.34 -20.69
CA THR A 201 -7.86 -10.13 -21.00
C THR A 201 -6.56 -10.09 -20.19
N PHE A 202 -6.62 -10.41 -18.89
CA PHE A 202 -5.43 -10.48 -18.06
C PHE A 202 -4.47 -11.57 -18.53
N PHE A 203 -4.96 -12.71 -19.01
CA PHE A 203 -4.12 -13.76 -19.58
C PHE A 203 -3.29 -13.27 -20.78
N HIS A 204 -3.87 -12.45 -21.66
CA HIS A 204 -3.13 -11.84 -22.77
C HIS A 204 -2.05 -10.86 -22.28
N ILE A 205 -2.38 -9.99 -21.33
CA ILE A 205 -1.43 -9.06 -20.72
C ILE A 205 -0.31 -9.83 -20.03
N PHE A 206 -0.66 -10.81 -19.19
CA PHE A 206 0.29 -11.66 -18.48
C PHE A 206 1.30 -12.31 -19.42
N ASN A 207 0.82 -12.97 -20.49
CA ASN A 207 1.71 -13.64 -21.45
C ASN A 207 2.65 -12.65 -22.14
N HIS A 208 2.17 -11.45 -22.48
CA HIS A 208 3.02 -10.40 -23.07
C HIS A 208 4.14 -9.99 -22.11
N LEU A 209 3.77 -9.64 -20.88
CA LEU A 209 4.74 -9.23 -19.85
C LEU A 209 5.75 -10.33 -19.55
N PHE A 210 5.27 -11.54 -19.35
CA PHE A 210 6.11 -12.70 -19.02
C PHE A 210 7.13 -13.01 -20.12
N ARG A 211 6.70 -13.02 -21.40
CA ARG A 211 7.59 -13.26 -22.55
C ARG A 211 8.65 -12.18 -22.73
N ASN A 212 8.33 -10.94 -22.36
CA ASN A 212 9.24 -9.80 -22.43
C ASN A 212 10.09 -9.63 -21.16
N GLY A 213 10.13 -10.63 -20.27
CA GLY A 213 10.93 -10.59 -19.05
C GLY A 213 10.50 -9.52 -18.03
N LYS A 214 9.25 -9.03 -18.15
CA LYS A 214 8.68 -8.08 -17.18
C LYS A 214 8.29 -8.79 -15.90
N ARG A 215 8.37 -8.09 -14.79
CA ARG A 215 8.07 -8.65 -13.47
C ARG A 215 6.57 -8.65 -13.19
N ILE A 216 6.07 -9.79 -12.69
CA ILE A 216 4.67 -9.94 -12.28
C ILE A 216 4.63 -10.42 -10.83
N ILE A 217 3.90 -9.70 -9.98
CA ILE A 217 3.69 -10.02 -8.57
C ILE A 217 2.19 -10.06 -8.33
N LEU A 218 1.72 -11.15 -7.76
CA LEU A 218 0.30 -11.43 -7.54
C LEU A 218 0.06 -11.70 -6.06
N ALA A 219 -1.05 -11.20 -5.53
CA ALA A 219 -1.46 -11.53 -4.17
C ALA A 219 -2.90 -12.06 -4.13
N SER A 220 -3.14 -13.03 -3.22
CA SER A 220 -4.44 -13.70 -3.04
C SER A 220 -4.66 -14.08 -1.58
N ASP A 221 -5.92 -14.32 -1.21
CA ASP A 221 -6.28 -14.88 0.09
C ASP A 221 -6.03 -16.40 0.21
N ARG A 222 -5.81 -17.08 -0.94
CA ARG A 222 -5.62 -18.54 -1.04
C ARG A 222 -4.67 -18.90 -2.17
N PRO A 223 -4.07 -20.12 -2.15
CA PRO A 223 -3.16 -20.59 -3.20
C PRO A 223 -3.89 -20.79 -4.54
N PRO A 224 -3.14 -20.83 -5.68
CA PRO A 224 -3.74 -21.01 -7.00
C PRO A 224 -4.65 -22.23 -7.12
N VAL A 225 -4.31 -23.33 -6.47
CA VAL A 225 -5.09 -24.60 -6.50
C VAL A 225 -6.50 -24.46 -5.91
N ASP A 226 -6.72 -23.47 -5.05
CA ASP A 226 -8.00 -23.23 -4.37
C ASP A 226 -8.80 -22.08 -5.02
N LEU A 227 -8.32 -21.49 -6.11
CA LEU A 227 -9.03 -20.45 -6.87
C LEU A 227 -10.07 -21.09 -7.84
N LYS A 228 -11.03 -21.82 -7.27
CA LYS A 228 -12.10 -22.49 -8.05
C LYS A 228 -12.90 -21.46 -8.85
N GLY A 229 -12.99 -21.65 -10.16
CA GLY A 229 -13.65 -20.73 -11.11
C GLY A 229 -12.67 -19.77 -11.81
N MET A 230 -11.39 -19.80 -11.45
CA MET A 230 -10.34 -19.18 -12.25
C MET A 230 -10.01 -20.08 -13.45
N ASN A 231 -9.68 -19.47 -14.60
CA ASN A 231 -9.30 -20.17 -15.81
C ASN A 231 -8.01 -21.00 -15.60
N ASP A 232 -8.04 -22.27 -15.97
CA ASP A 232 -6.91 -23.21 -15.80
C ASP A 232 -5.60 -22.70 -16.43
N ARG A 233 -5.71 -21.97 -17.54
CA ARG A 233 -4.55 -21.35 -18.20
C ARG A 233 -3.88 -20.31 -17.29
N LEU A 234 -4.65 -19.52 -16.54
CA LEU A 234 -4.12 -18.57 -15.56
C LEU A 234 -3.52 -19.30 -14.36
N LEU A 235 -4.22 -20.31 -13.82
CA LEU A 235 -3.72 -21.12 -12.70
C LEU A 235 -2.36 -21.74 -13.01
N THR A 236 -2.21 -22.32 -14.22
CA THR A 236 -0.93 -22.85 -14.69
C THR A 236 0.15 -21.77 -14.74
N ARG A 237 -0.18 -20.55 -15.19
CA ARG A 237 0.76 -19.41 -15.23
C ARG A 237 1.15 -18.92 -13.85
N PHE A 238 0.20 -18.85 -12.93
CA PHE A 238 0.47 -18.45 -11.54
C PHE A 238 1.41 -19.43 -10.84
N SER A 239 1.30 -20.70 -11.19
CA SER A 239 2.07 -21.79 -10.60
C SER A 239 3.46 -21.99 -11.24
N CYS A 240 3.78 -21.33 -12.36
CA CYS A 240 5.07 -21.57 -13.02
C CYS A 240 6.24 -20.80 -12.38
N GLY A 241 5.98 -19.89 -11.47
CA GLY A 241 6.99 -19.14 -10.72
C GLY A 241 7.12 -19.55 -9.27
N LEU A 242 7.26 -18.59 -8.38
CA LEU A 242 7.29 -18.82 -6.94
C LEU A 242 5.89 -18.65 -6.35
N ILE A 243 5.44 -19.65 -5.62
CA ILE A 243 4.27 -19.54 -4.73
C ILE A 243 4.80 -19.44 -3.30
N ALA A 244 4.51 -18.31 -2.62
CA ALA A 244 4.98 -18.02 -1.28
C ALA A 244 3.79 -17.79 -0.34
N GLU A 245 3.74 -18.54 0.74
CA GLU A 245 2.75 -18.37 1.80
C GLU A 245 3.18 -17.29 2.78
N LEU A 246 2.25 -16.40 3.14
CA LEU A 246 2.31 -15.55 4.31
C LEU A 246 1.42 -16.17 5.39
N GLU A 247 2.05 -16.81 6.37
CA GLU A 247 1.34 -17.42 7.48
C GLU A 247 0.80 -16.36 8.46
N LYS A 248 -0.09 -16.77 9.35
CA LYS A 248 -0.50 -15.93 10.46
C LYS A 248 0.71 -15.56 11.32
N PRO A 249 0.80 -14.30 11.79
CA PRO A 249 1.88 -13.90 12.68
C PRO A 249 1.78 -14.69 14.00
N ASN A 250 2.92 -15.16 14.50
CA ASN A 250 3.01 -15.71 15.85
C ASN A 250 3.00 -14.56 16.89
N VAL A 251 2.83 -14.90 18.16
CA VAL A 251 2.75 -13.91 19.25
C VAL A 251 3.99 -13.03 19.30
N GLN A 252 5.19 -13.59 19.06
CA GLN A 252 6.43 -12.82 19.08
C GLN A 252 6.44 -11.77 17.95
N LEU A 253 6.09 -12.14 16.72
CA LEU A 253 5.97 -11.18 15.62
C LEU A 253 4.91 -10.12 15.89
N CYS A 254 3.78 -10.49 16.55
CA CYS A 254 2.78 -9.52 16.99
C CYS A 254 3.37 -8.49 17.97
N VAL A 255 4.16 -8.95 18.97
CA VAL A 255 4.86 -8.07 19.92
C VAL A 255 5.82 -7.13 19.17
N ASP A 256 6.62 -7.67 18.25
CA ASP A 256 7.60 -6.88 17.50
C ASP A 256 6.95 -5.83 16.60
N ILE A 257 5.81 -6.17 15.97
CA ILE A 257 4.99 -5.23 15.20
C ILE A 257 4.42 -4.13 16.10
N LEU A 258 3.91 -4.50 17.29
CA LEU A 258 3.38 -3.54 18.26
C LEU A 258 4.48 -2.59 18.73
N HIS A 259 5.67 -3.09 19.09
CA HIS A 259 6.82 -2.26 19.50
C HIS A 259 7.25 -1.31 18.38
N SER A 260 7.37 -1.82 17.14
CA SER A 260 7.71 -0.99 15.98
C SER A 260 6.72 0.16 15.80
N LYS A 261 5.41 -0.14 15.91
CA LYS A 261 4.35 0.87 15.79
C LYS A 261 4.34 1.85 16.95
N ILE A 262 4.44 1.35 18.19
CA ILE A 262 4.50 2.16 19.42
C ILE A 262 5.66 3.15 19.34
N LYS A 263 6.86 2.67 18.95
CA LYS A 263 8.04 3.52 18.78
C LYS A 263 7.84 4.59 17.70
N ARG A 264 7.29 4.21 16.55
CA ARG A 264 7.05 5.14 15.44
C ARG A 264 6.00 6.20 15.79
N ASP A 265 4.93 5.80 16.46
CA ASP A 265 3.80 6.69 16.79
C ASP A 265 4.06 7.46 18.12
N GLY A 266 5.23 7.26 18.77
CA GLY A 266 5.62 7.95 20.01
C GLY A 266 4.72 7.62 21.20
N LEU A 267 4.17 6.40 21.25
CA LEU A 267 3.24 5.98 22.28
C LEU A 267 3.99 5.42 23.50
N ASN A 268 3.40 5.57 24.69
CA ASN A 268 3.88 4.92 25.91
C ASN A 268 2.83 3.88 26.35
N ILE A 269 3.08 2.61 26.04
CA ILE A 269 2.22 1.48 26.40
C ILE A 269 3.04 0.53 27.28
N PRO A 270 2.57 0.17 28.48
CA PRO A 270 3.25 -0.78 29.35
C PRO A 270 3.43 -2.15 28.68
N GLU A 271 4.52 -2.85 29.00
CA GLU A 271 4.91 -4.11 28.35
C GLU A 271 3.91 -5.24 28.60
N ASP A 272 3.29 -5.28 29.77
CA ASP A 272 2.21 -6.21 30.10
C ASP A 272 0.97 -6.01 29.20
N VAL A 273 0.66 -4.75 28.88
CA VAL A 273 -0.43 -4.40 27.95
C VAL A 273 -0.07 -4.81 26.52
N VAL A 274 1.19 -4.59 26.09
CA VAL A 274 1.66 -5.00 24.75
C VAL A 274 1.52 -6.51 24.57
N ARG A 275 1.98 -7.29 25.55
CA ARG A 275 1.86 -8.75 25.53
C ARG A 275 0.42 -9.22 25.51
N PHE A 276 -0.41 -8.63 26.36
CA PHE A 276 -1.84 -8.94 26.40
C PHE A 276 -2.53 -8.70 25.05
N ILE A 277 -2.22 -7.58 24.39
CA ILE A 277 -2.75 -7.29 23.03
C ILE A 277 -2.25 -8.33 22.04
N ALA A 278 -0.94 -8.66 22.06
CA ALA A 278 -0.34 -9.62 21.14
C ALA A 278 -0.92 -11.03 21.28
N GLU A 279 -1.23 -11.46 22.49
CA GLU A 279 -1.81 -12.78 22.77
C GLU A 279 -3.29 -12.85 22.42
N THR A 280 -4.03 -11.76 22.63
CA THR A 280 -5.49 -11.75 22.49
C THR A 280 -5.94 -11.35 21.08
N ALA A 281 -5.22 -10.43 20.42
CA ALA A 281 -5.54 -9.92 19.09
C ALA A 281 -4.64 -10.52 17.99
N ASN A 282 -4.20 -11.77 18.15
CA ASN A 282 -3.29 -12.46 17.25
C ASN A 282 -3.95 -12.98 15.95
N GLY A 283 -5.20 -12.64 15.71
CA GLY A 283 -5.94 -13.07 14.51
C GLY A 283 -5.35 -12.51 13.22
N SER A 284 -4.97 -11.23 13.23
CA SER A 284 -4.34 -10.58 12.07
C SER A 284 -3.57 -9.31 12.50
N VAL A 285 -2.60 -8.89 11.67
CA VAL A 285 -1.91 -7.59 11.84
C VAL A 285 -2.89 -6.41 11.75
N ARG A 286 -3.97 -6.57 10.99
CA ARG A 286 -5.02 -5.54 10.87
C ARG A 286 -5.76 -5.35 12.20
N ASP A 287 -6.03 -6.44 12.92
CA ASP A 287 -6.68 -6.38 14.24
C ASP A 287 -5.76 -5.70 15.27
N LEU A 288 -4.47 -6.04 15.27
CA LEU A 288 -3.48 -5.35 16.10
C LEU A 288 -3.46 -3.83 15.84
N GLN A 289 -3.46 -3.44 14.57
CA GLN A 289 -3.50 -2.02 14.19
C GLN A 289 -4.79 -1.34 14.66
N GLY A 290 -5.93 -2.02 14.51
CA GLY A 290 -7.23 -1.54 14.98
C GLY A 290 -7.26 -1.30 16.48
N VAL A 291 -6.71 -2.24 17.25
CA VAL A 291 -6.63 -2.13 18.73
C VAL A 291 -5.75 -0.94 19.12
N ILE A 292 -4.54 -0.80 18.56
CA ILE A 292 -3.66 0.33 18.90
C ILE A 292 -4.29 1.68 18.51
N ASN A 293 -4.86 1.79 17.33
CA ASN A 293 -5.52 3.02 16.90
C ASN A 293 -6.68 3.39 17.84
N SER A 294 -7.43 2.39 18.32
CA SER A 294 -8.50 2.61 19.29
C SER A 294 -7.96 3.05 20.65
N LEU A 295 -6.91 2.38 21.16
CA LEU A 295 -6.25 2.77 22.42
C LEU A 295 -5.72 4.20 22.35
N LEU A 296 -5.08 4.56 21.25
CA LEU A 296 -4.59 5.92 21.02
C LEU A 296 -5.74 6.95 21.04
N ALA A 297 -6.82 6.65 20.31
CA ALA A 297 -7.98 7.53 20.28
C ALA A 297 -8.57 7.75 21.69
N TYR A 298 -8.72 6.69 22.48
CA TYR A 298 -9.18 6.80 23.86
C TYR A 298 -8.21 7.59 24.73
N SER A 299 -6.90 7.33 24.63
CA SER A 299 -5.90 8.04 25.41
C SER A 299 -5.91 9.54 25.13
N VAL A 300 -6.01 9.93 23.86
CA VAL A 300 -6.05 11.34 23.44
C VAL A 300 -7.34 12.02 23.87
N VAL A 301 -8.52 11.40 23.64
CA VAL A 301 -9.82 12.01 23.92
C VAL A 301 -10.05 12.20 25.43
N TYR A 302 -9.65 11.20 26.22
CA TYR A 302 -9.90 11.20 27.67
C TYR A 302 -8.69 11.64 28.49
N ASN A 303 -7.59 12.04 27.84
CA ASN A 303 -6.31 12.42 28.46
C ASN A 303 -5.90 11.39 29.53
N SER A 304 -6.01 10.11 29.22
CA SER A 304 -5.75 9.00 30.13
C SER A 304 -4.60 8.15 29.66
N ASN A 305 -3.82 7.62 30.59
CA ASN A 305 -2.78 6.65 30.30
C ASN A 305 -3.40 5.34 29.76
N ILE A 306 -2.65 4.69 28.85
CA ILE A 306 -3.04 3.37 28.36
C ILE A 306 -2.66 2.34 29.42
N ASP A 307 -3.66 1.76 30.06
CA ASP A 307 -3.52 0.71 31.08
C ASP A 307 -4.23 -0.58 30.65
N MET A 308 -4.06 -1.63 31.44
CA MET A 308 -4.68 -2.94 31.20
C MET A 308 -6.21 -2.87 31.12
N ARG A 309 -6.85 -2.04 31.94
CA ARG A 309 -8.32 -1.91 31.96
C ARG A 309 -8.83 -1.30 30.65
N LEU A 310 -8.11 -0.31 30.12
CA LEU A 310 -8.44 0.28 28.84
C LEU A 310 -8.23 -0.72 27.70
N ALA A 311 -7.12 -1.47 27.73
CA ALA A 311 -6.82 -2.50 26.73
C ALA A 311 -7.91 -3.59 26.70
N GLU A 312 -8.30 -4.14 27.83
CA GLU A 312 -9.38 -5.13 27.92
C GLU A 312 -10.71 -4.61 27.35
N ARG A 313 -11.05 -3.35 27.65
CA ARG A 313 -12.28 -2.72 27.15
C ARG A 313 -12.27 -2.56 25.64
N VAL A 314 -11.15 -2.14 25.09
CA VAL A 314 -10.99 -1.92 23.65
C VAL A 314 -11.00 -3.25 22.90
N ILE A 315 -10.24 -4.24 23.37
CA ILE A 315 -10.16 -5.55 22.72
C ILE A 315 -11.53 -6.24 22.67
N LYS A 316 -12.28 -6.24 23.75
CA LYS A 316 -13.66 -6.79 23.79
C LYS A 316 -14.60 -6.20 22.73
N ARG A 317 -14.30 -5.02 22.21
CA ARG A 317 -15.11 -4.34 21.18
C ARG A 317 -14.52 -4.45 19.78
N ALA A 318 -13.22 -4.61 19.68
CA ALA A 318 -12.48 -4.57 18.41
C ALA A 318 -12.23 -5.96 17.82
N VAL A 319 -12.12 -6.98 18.66
CA VAL A 319 -11.75 -8.35 18.24
C VAL A 319 -12.88 -9.31 18.61
N LYS A 320 -13.28 -10.17 17.67
CA LYS A 320 -14.10 -11.33 18.01
C LYS A 320 -13.21 -12.29 18.80
N ILE A 321 -13.49 -12.41 20.08
CA ILE A 321 -12.88 -13.44 20.93
C ILE A 321 -13.72 -14.70 20.70
N ASP A 322 -13.14 -15.70 20.01
CA ASP A 322 -13.73 -17.03 19.83
C ASP A 322 -13.76 -17.80 21.16
#